data_7884322d2f8565b4d2e39cf6a939faf4
#
_entry.id   7884322d2f8565b4d2e39cf6a939faf4
#
_cell.length_a   1.000
_cell.length_b   1.000
_cell.length_c   1.000
_cell.angle_alpha   90.00
_cell.angle_beta   90.00
_cell.angle_gamma   90.00
#
_symmetry.space_group_name_H-M   'P 1'
#
loop_
_entity.id
_entity.type
_entity.pdbx_description
1 polymer ?
#
loop_
_entity_poly.entity_id
_entity_poly.type
_entity_poly.pdbx_seq_one_letter_code
_entity_poly.pdbx_strand_id
1 'polypeptide(L)'
;MKTSPLGPFILFGLLLTSQAFADGLQCRLLPPIMHGFLSHHVTVHKADSALESALAEQYIKRLDPSKIYLYEADVNEIKNDMKGVFTNMASGQCDALIKSQRLLTKRVEASAKEAAEILSAKDFAFDPKTEITIAPQKRAFAKTAAESTEQLKKFIQF
;
A
#
# COMPACT_ATOMS: atom_id res chain seq x y z
N MET A 1 -34.42 -52.57 43.57
CA MET A 1 -34.50 -51.19 42.98
C MET A 1 -33.12 -50.84 42.46
N LYS A 2 -32.91 -50.86 41.13
CA LYS A 2 -31.62 -50.53 40.48
C LYS A 2 -31.72 -49.12 39.94
N THR A 3 -30.96 -48.20 40.49
CA THR A 3 -30.80 -46.86 39.96
C THR A 3 -29.60 -46.82 38.99
N SER A 4 -29.88 -46.56 37.72
CA SER A 4 -28.87 -46.28 36.69
C SER A 4 -28.36 -44.84 36.81
N PRO A 5 -27.06 -44.59 36.76
CA PRO A 5 -26.57 -43.25 36.63
C PRO A 5 -26.54 -42.82 35.13
N LEU A 6 -27.29 -41.77 34.82
CA LEU A 6 -27.17 -41.06 33.56
C LEU A 6 -25.83 -40.30 33.58
N GLY A 7 -24.91 -40.72 32.68
CA GLY A 7 -23.68 -39.98 32.42
C GLY A 7 -23.94 -38.66 31.67
N PRO A 8 -23.17 -37.59 31.95
CA PRO A 8 -23.33 -36.32 31.25
C PRO A 8 -22.77 -36.47 29.81
N PHE A 9 -23.67 -36.31 28.85
CA PHE A 9 -23.27 -36.11 27.46
C PHE A 9 -22.61 -34.75 27.35
N ILE A 10 -21.29 -34.74 27.29
CA ILE A 10 -20.52 -33.56 26.93
C ILE A 10 -20.71 -33.33 25.42
N LEU A 11 -21.58 -32.39 25.10
CA LEU A 11 -21.75 -31.87 23.74
C LEU A 11 -20.54 -31.02 23.42
N PHE A 12 -19.49 -31.64 22.88
CA PHE A 12 -18.32 -30.93 22.38
C PHE A 12 -18.72 -30.29 21.05
N GLY A 13 -19.29 -29.07 21.17
CA GLY A 13 -19.59 -28.25 20.02
C GLY A 13 -18.29 -27.86 19.32
N LEU A 14 -18.03 -28.53 18.19
CA LEU A 14 -16.96 -28.15 17.25
C LEU A 14 -17.29 -26.74 16.72
N LEU A 15 -16.77 -25.72 17.37
CA LEU A 15 -16.67 -24.36 16.80
C LEU A 15 -15.70 -24.44 15.62
N LEU A 16 -16.22 -24.79 14.45
CA LEU A 16 -15.55 -24.53 13.17
C LEU A 16 -15.49 -23.02 13.00
N THR A 17 -14.46 -22.41 13.56
CA THR A 17 -14.06 -21.04 13.18
C THR A 17 -13.60 -21.13 11.73
N SER A 18 -14.52 -20.88 10.80
CA SER A 18 -14.17 -20.57 9.42
C SER A 18 -13.34 -19.28 9.49
N GLN A 19 -12.03 -19.43 9.46
CA GLN A 19 -11.15 -18.30 9.17
C GLN A 19 -11.47 -17.91 7.73
N ALA A 20 -12.31 -16.90 7.59
CA ALA A 20 -12.46 -16.21 6.33
C ALA A 20 -11.11 -15.52 6.08
N PHE A 21 -10.21 -16.23 5.40
CA PHE A 21 -9.08 -15.58 4.77
C PHE A 21 -9.70 -14.59 3.78
N ALA A 22 -9.59 -13.30 4.09
CA ALA A 22 -9.83 -12.28 3.12
C ALA A 22 -8.71 -12.42 2.07
N ASP A 23 -8.93 -13.34 1.11
CA ASP A 23 -8.11 -13.40 -0.09
C ASP A 23 -8.19 -12.00 -0.71
N GLY A 24 -7.06 -11.30 -0.70
CA GLY A 24 -6.99 -9.98 -1.32
C GLY A 24 -7.47 -10.07 -2.77
N LEU A 25 -7.84 -8.94 -3.35
CA LEU A 25 -8.33 -8.86 -4.72
C LEU A 25 -7.37 -9.57 -5.68
N GLN A 26 -7.80 -10.70 -6.22
CA GLN A 26 -6.99 -11.51 -7.12
C GLN A 26 -6.92 -10.83 -8.50
N CYS A 27 -5.75 -10.88 -9.13
CA CYS A 27 -5.51 -10.26 -10.45
C CYS A 27 -6.56 -10.66 -11.49
N ARG A 28 -7.00 -11.92 -11.48
CA ARG A 28 -8.04 -12.45 -12.39
C ARG A 28 -9.41 -11.76 -12.28
N LEU A 29 -9.67 -11.05 -11.19
CA LEU A 29 -10.93 -10.32 -10.97
C LEU A 29 -10.85 -8.89 -11.50
N LEU A 30 -9.67 -8.35 -11.78
CA LEU A 30 -9.51 -6.98 -12.27
C LEU A 30 -10.10 -6.76 -13.68
N PRO A 31 -9.91 -7.67 -14.67
CA PRO A 31 -10.49 -7.49 -15.99
C PRO A 31 -12.02 -7.33 -15.99
N PRO A 32 -12.82 -8.20 -15.36
CA PRO A 32 -14.28 -8.02 -15.35
C PRO A 32 -14.70 -6.78 -14.57
N ILE A 33 -14.01 -6.40 -13.50
CA ILE A 33 -14.29 -5.17 -12.76
C ILE A 33 -14.03 -3.95 -13.67
N MET A 34 -12.87 -3.90 -14.32
CA MET A 34 -12.50 -2.84 -15.25
C MET A 34 -13.51 -2.73 -16.40
N HIS A 35 -13.91 -3.86 -17.00
CA HIS A 35 -14.90 -3.87 -18.05
C HIS A 35 -16.25 -3.31 -17.57
N GLY A 36 -16.71 -3.72 -16.40
CA GLY A 36 -17.92 -3.19 -15.78
C GLY A 36 -17.87 -1.67 -15.58
N PHE A 37 -16.75 -1.15 -15.07
CA PHE A 37 -16.57 0.30 -14.91
C PHE A 37 -16.57 1.05 -16.24
N LEU A 38 -15.79 0.60 -17.22
CA LEU A 38 -15.67 1.28 -18.51
C LEU A 38 -16.97 1.24 -19.34
N SER A 39 -17.72 0.13 -19.27
CA SER A 39 -19.00 0.01 -20.00
C SER A 39 -20.09 0.93 -19.45
N HIS A 40 -20.04 1.28 -18.18
CA HIS A 40 -21.01 2.15 -17.52
C HIS A 40 -20.52 3.57 -17.24
N HIS A 41 -19.26 3.88 -17.55
CA HIS A 41 -18.72 5.21 -17.31
C HIS A 41 -19.31 6.23 -18.30
N VAL A 42 -19.62 7.43 -17.81
CA VAL A 42 -20.32 8.46 -18.61
C VAL A 42 -19.47 8.96 -19.79
N THR A 43 -18.16 9.05 -19.62
CA THR A 43 -17.25 9.69 -20.59
C THR A 43 -16.08 8.81 -21.03
N VAL A 44 -15.66 7.85 -20.21
CA VAL A 44 -14.48 7.02 -20.47
C VAL A 44 -14.91 5.59 -20.72
N HIS A 45 -14.86 5.16 -21.97
CA HIS A 45 -15.29 3.82 -22.40
C HIS A 45 -14.15 2.90 -22.84
N LYS A 46 -12.91 3.41 -22.85
CA LYS A 46 -11.72 2.67 -23.31
C LYS A 46 -10.55 2.87 -22.35
N ALA A 47 -9.80 1.80 -22.17
CA ALA A 47 -8.52 1.82 -21.48
C ALA A 47 -7.44 2.26 -22.49
N ASP A 48 -7.11 3.53 -22.49
CA ASP A 48 -6.07 4.12 -23.34
C ASP A 48 -4.86 4.60 -22.53
N SER A 49 -3.83 5.07 -23.21
CA SER A 49 -2.60 5.55 -22.59
C SER A 49 -2.81 6.78 -21.69
N ALA A 50 -3.81 7.60 -21.96
CA ALA A 50 -4.14 8.74 -21.11
C ALA A 50 -4.73 8.24 -19.79
N LEU A 51 -5.64 7.26 -19.82
CA LEU A 51 -6.18 6.62 -18.64
C LEU A 51 -5.11 5.85 -17.86
N GLU A 52 -4.16 5.17 -18.55
CA GLU A 52 -3.02 4.51 -17.90
C GLU A 52 -2.16 5.51 -17.13
N SER A 53 -1.83 6.64 -17.74
CA SER A 53 -1.04 7.68 -17.09
C SER A 53 -1.75 8.25 -15.86
N ALA A 54 -3.06 8.55 -15.98
CA ALA A 54 -3.87 9.03 -14.87
C ALA A 54 -3.99 7.98 -13.75
N LEU A 55 -4.14 6.70 -14.11
CA LEU A 55 -4.14 5.59 -13.17
C LEU A 55 -2.82 5.51 -12.40
N ALA A 56 -1.69 5.55 -13.10
CA ALA A 56 -0.37 5.48 -12.47
C ALA A 56 -0.18 6.62 -11.45
N GLU A 57 -0.57 7.84 -11.80
CA GLU A 57 -0.50 8.98 -10.89
C GLU A 57 -1.39 8.82 -9.65
N GLN A 58 -2.64 8.39 -9.84
CA GLN A 58 -3.55 8.15 -8.73
C GLN A 58 -3.10 6.96 -7.86
N TYR A 59 -2.56 5.92 -8.48
CA TYR A 59 -2.02 4.77 -7.78
C TYR A 59 -0.84 5.17 -6.87
N ILE A 60 0.15 5.89 -7.39
CA ILE A 60 1.29 6.40 -6.63
C ILE A 60 0.82 7.31 -5.47
N LYS A 61 -0.13 8.19 -5.74
CA LYS A 61 -0.72 9.07 -4.72
C LYS A 61 -1.42 8.30 -3.59
N ARG A 62 -1.97 7.11 -3.88
CA ARG A 62 -2.58 6.24 -2.87
C ARG A 62 -1.58 5.33 -2.19
N LEU A 63 -0.51 4.96 -2.89
CA LEU A 63 0.54 4.10 -2.38
C LEU A 63 1.36 4.82 -1.30
N ASP A 64 1.76 6.06 -1.56
CA ASP A 64 2.45 6.94 -0.61
C ASP A 64 1.80 8.33 -0.58
N PRO A 65 0.63 8.47 0.07
CA PRO A 65 -0.12 9.72 0.10
C PRO A 65 0.63 10.84 0.79
N SER A 66 1.54 10.50 1.68
CA SER A 66 2.33 11.45 2.46
C SER A 66 3.66 11.80 1.81
N LYS A 67 4.06 11.12 0.74
CA LYS A 67 5.36 11.29 0.06
C LYS A 67 6.55 11.21 1.02
N ILE A 68 6.51 10.23 1.93
CA ILE A 68 7.51 10.04 2.97
C ILE A 68 8.46 8.88 2.64
N TYR A 69 7.92 7.86 1.95
CA TYR A 69 8.63 6.59 1.79
C TYR A 69 9.30 6.45 0.43
N LEU A 70 8.57 6.78 -0.66
CA LEU A 70 9.08 6.61 -2.01
C LEU A 70 10.05 7.74 -2.39
N TYR A 71 11.03 7.39 -3.20
CA TYR A 71 11.91 8.36 -3.84
C TYR A 71 11.38 8.73 -5.22
N GLU A 72 11.84 9.85 -5.77
CA GLU A 72 11.51 10.26 -7.16
C GLU A 72 11.87 9.17 -8.18
N ALA A 73 12.99 8.47 -7.98
CA ALA A 73 13.39 7.34 -8.82
C ALA A 73 12.40 6.18 -8.74
N ASP A 74 11.88 5.86 -7.55
CA ASP A 74 10.87 4.82 -7.35
C ASP A 74 9.56 5.18 -8.06
N VAL A 75 9.15 6.43 -7.97
CA VAL A 75 7.96 6.95 -8.66
C VAL A 75 8.09 6.80 -10.18
N ASN A 76 9.25 7.13 -10.73
CA ASN A 76 9.53 6.97 -12.15
C ASN A 76 9.56 5.51 -12.58
N GLU A 77 10.11 4.61 -11.75
CA GLU A 77 10.09 3.17 -11.97
C GLU A 77 8.65 2.65 -12.00
N ILE A 78 7.82 2.99 -11.00
CA ILE A 78 6.42 2.60 -10.95
C ILE A 78 5.64 3.10 -12.18
N LYS A 79 5.84 4.36 -12.57
CA LYS A 79 5.21 4.91 -13.79
C LYS A 79 5.60 4.13 -15.05
N ASN A 80 6.84 3.71 -15.16
CA ASN A 80 7.31 2.89 -16.30
C ASN A 80 6.71 1.48 -16.26
N ASP A 81 6.68 0.83 -15.09
CA ASP A 81 6.12 -0.50 -14.92
C ASP A 81 4.60 -0.52 -15.18
N MET A 82 3.90 0.59 -14.94
CA MET A 82 2.46 0.73 -15.18
C MET A 82 2.09 0.95 -16.67
N LYS A 83 3.07 1.13 -17.57
CA LYS A 83 2.80 1.18 -19.01
C LYS A 83 2.27 -0.16 -19.50
N GLY A 84 1.14 -0.14 -20.20
CA GLY A 84 0.47 -1.34 -20.66
C GLY A 84 -0.24 -2.14 -19.57
N VAL A 85 -0.43 -1.55 -18.39
CA VAL A 85 -1.03 -2.23 -17.23
C VAL A 85 -2.41 -2.82 -17.54
N PHE A 86 -3.23 -2.16 -18.35
CA PHE A 86 -4.55 -2.68 -18.73
C PHE A 86 -4.44 -3.92 -19.60
N THR A 87 -3.52 -3.94 -20.56
CA THR A 87 -3.26 -5.10 -21.41
C THR A 87 -2.73 -6.28 -20.58
N ASN A 88 -1.80 -6.00 -19.67
CA ASN A 88 -1.22 -7.00 -18.79
C ASN A 88 -2.30 -7.59 -17.84
N MET A 89 -3.12 -6.73 -17.23
CA MET A 89 -4.23 -7.19 -16.38
C MET A 89 -5.26 -8.00 -17.15
N ALA A 90 -5.56 -7.63 -18.40
CA ALA A 90 -6.49 -8.40 -19.24
C ALA A 90 -5.99 -9.83 -19.50
N SER A 91 -4.67 -10.06 -19.50
CA SER A 91 -4.04 -11.38 -19.57
C SER A 91 -3.76 -12.03 -18.20
N GLY A 92 -4.27 -11.44 -17.10
CA GLY A 92 -4.09 -11.95 -15.74
C GLY A 92 -2.73 -11.64 -15.12
N GLN A 93 -1.96 -10.71 -15.68
CA GLN A 93 -0.65 -10.30 -15.19
C GLN A 93 -0.75 -9.01 -14.37
N CYS A 94 -0.32 -9.07 -13.11
CA CYS A 94 -0.33 -7.94 -12.18
C CYS A 94 1.06 -7.62 -11.61
N ASP A 95 2.12 -7.99 -12.31
CA ASP A 95 3.48 -7.86 -11.80
C ASP A 95 3.83 -6.42 -11.43
N ALA A 96 3.38 -5.43 -12.20
CA ALA A 96 3.58 -4.01 -11.90
C ALA A 96 3.03 -3.63 -10.51
N LEU A 97 1.84 -4.12 -10.17
CA LEU A 97 1.21 -3.86 -8.87
C LEU A 97 1.94 -4.58 -7.74
N ILE A 98 2.33 -5.84 -7.95
CA ILE A 98 3.06 -6.64 -6.96
C ILE A 98 4.43 -6.03 -6.70
N LYS A 99 5.13 -5.63 -7.77
CA LYS A 99 6.46 -5.02 -7.69
C LYS A 99 6.44 -3.70 -6.92
N SER A 100 5.47 -2.83 -7.22
CA SER A 100 5.33 -1.55 -6.52
C SER A 100 4.97 -1.72 -5.04
N GLN A 101 4.13 -2.70 -4.68
CA GLN A 101 3.83 -3.03 -3.29
C GLN A 101 5.08 -3.53 -2.54
N ARG A 102 5.87 -4.41 -3.14
CA ARG A 102 7.15 -4.89 -2.55
C ARG A 102 8.14 -3.74 -2.37
N LEU A 103 8.22 -2.84 -3.35
CA LEU A 103 9.07 -1.66 -3.26
C LEU A 103 8.65 -0.77 -2.08
N LEU A 104 7.36 -0.47 -1.95
CA LEU A 104 6.86 0.31 -0.83
C LEU A 104 7.15 -0.37 0.51
N THR A 105 6.87 -1.68 0.63
CA THR A 105 7.17 -2.43 1.86
C THR A 105 8.64 -2.27 2.26
N LYS A 106 9.56 -2.48 1.33
CA LYS A 106 11.00 -2.29 1.56
C LYS A 106 11.34 -0.87 2.01
N ARG A 107 10.71 0.15 1.42
CA ARG A 107 10.93 1.55 1.80
C ARG A 107 10.38 1.86 3.20
N VAL A 108 9.20 1.35 3.54
CA VAL A 108 8.60 1.50 4.87
C VAL A 108 9.46 0.83 5.94
N GLU A 109 9.94 -0.39 5.70
CA GLU A 109 10.82 -1.10 6.63
C GLU A 109 12.15 -0.34 6.85
N ALA A 110 12.76 0.17 5.77
CA ALA A 110 13.97 0.97 5.86
C ALA A 110 13.74 2.27 6.65
N SER A 111 12.64 2.97 6.38
CA SER A 111 12.27 4.20 7.09
C SER A 111 11.98 3.95 8.56
N ALA A 112 11.30 2.84 8.89
CA ALA A 112 11.03 2.48 10.28
C ALA A 112 12.33 2.20 11.08
N LYS A 113 13.28 1.49 10.45
CA LYS A 113 14.60 1.25 11.04
C LYS A 113 15.35 2.56 11.27
N GLU A 114 15.41 3.42 10.27
CA GLU A 114 16.06 4.73 10.36
C GLU A 114 15.41 5.63 11.43
N ALA A 115 14.09 5.64 11.53
CA ALA A 115 13.37 6.36 12.58
C ALA A 115 13.77 5.87 13.98
N ALA A 116 13.89 4.54 14.17
CA ALA A 116 14.34 3.96 15.44
C ALA A 116 15.78 4.37 15.76
N GLU A 117 16.66 4.41 14.78
CA GLU A 117 18.05 4.86 14.94
C GLU A 117 18.11 6.34 15.35
N ILE A 118 17.35 7.21 14.68
CA ILE A 118 17.26 8.64 15.01
C ILE A 118 16.77 8.83 16.46
N LEU A 119 15.67 8.16 16.84
CA LEU A 119 15.06 8.30 18.16
C LEU A 119 15.94 7.76 19.30
N SER A 120 16.79 6.77 19.02
CA SER A 120 17.71 6.18 19.99
C SER A 120 19.05 6.91 20.10
N ALA A 121 19.32 7.88 19.25
CA ALA A 121 20.55 8.66 19.29
C ALA A 121 20.63 9.47 20.59
N LYS A 122 21.80 9.43 21.25
CA LYS A 122 22.01 10.11 22.54
C LYS A 122 21.87 11.63 22.49
N ASP A 123 22.09 12.20 21.32
CA ASP A 123 22.00 13.63 21.00
C ASP A 123 20.65 14.02 20.40
N PHE A 124 19.70 13.07 20.31
CA PHE A 124 18.36 13.39 19.84
C PHE A 124 17.66 14.33 20.81
N ALA A 125 17.23 15.48 20.30
CA ALA A 125 16.45 16.46 21.04
C ALA A 125 15.35 17.00 20.13
N PHE A 126 14.18 17.27 20.71
CA PHE A 126 13.11 17.96 20.00
C PHE A 126 13.45 19.43 19.79
N ASP A 127 13.40 19.87 18.53
CA ASP A 127 13.53 21.28 18.19
C ASP A 127 12.13 21.87 17.91
N PRO A 128 11.61 22.74 18.81
CA PRO A 128 10.29 23.34 18.65
C PRO A 128 10.22 24.34 17.48
N LYS A 129 11.34 24.63 16.83
CA LYS A 129 11.39 25.50 15.65
C LYS A 129 11.35 24.72 14.34
N THR A 130 11.32 23.38 14.40
CA THR A 130 11.24 22.56 13.20
C THR A 130 9.91 22.79 12.49
N GLU A 131 9.98 23.21 11.24
CA GLU A 131 8.82 23.40 10.38
C GLU A 131 8.64 22.23 9.41
N ILE A 132 7.40 21.81 9.25
CA ILE A 132 7.00 20.77 8.31
C ILE A 132 5.89 21.25 7.39
N THR A 133 5.98 20.92 6.11
CA THR A 133 4.88 21.14 5.17
C THR A 133 3.86 20.01 5.32
N ILE A 134 2.75 20.26 6.01
CA ILE A 134 1.71 19.24 6.27
C ILE A 134 1.02 18.80 4.98
N ALA A 135 0.73 19.73 4.06
CA ALA A 135 0.02 19.45 2.82
C ALA A 135 0.85 18.57 1.85
N PRO A 136 0.49 17.29 1.60
CA PRO A 136 1.30 16.40 0.76
C PRO A 136 1.46 16.88 -0.68
N GLN A 137 0.46 17.59 -1.22
CA GLN A 137 0.50 18.15 -2.57
C GLN A 137 1.58 19.22 -2.74
N LYS A 138 2.02 19.86 -1.64
CA LYS A 138 3.11 20.85 -1.63
C LYS A 138 4.49 20.24 -1.40
N ARG A 139 4.56 18.93 -1.12
CA ARG A 139 5.83 18.22 -0.93
C ARG A 139 6.24 17.50 -2.20
N ALA A 140 7.54 17.43 -2.45
CA ALA A 140 8.13 16.57 -3.47
C ALA A 140 8.52 15.21 -2.86
N PHE A 141 8.65 14.18 -3.69
CA PHE A 141 9.35 12.96 -3.32
C PHE A 141 10.85 13.25 -3.16
N ALA A 142 11.49 12.63 -2.18
CA ALA A 142 12.92 12.79 -1.97
C ALA A 142 13.70 12.28 -3.20
N LYS A 143 14.72 13.02 -3.61
CA LYS A 143 15.58 12.62 -4.73
C LYS A 143 16.70 11.69 -4.29
N THR A 144 17.14 11.83 -3.05
CA THR A 144 18.26 11.10 -2.48
C THR A 144 17.91 10.52 -1.11
N ALA A 145 18.69 9.54 -0.65
CA ALA A 145 18.58 9.03 0.70
C ALA A 145 18.77 10.13 1.76
N ALA A 146 19.71 11.04 1.55
CA ALA A 146 19.95 12.15 2.47
C ALA A 146 18.73 13.07 2.60
N GLU A 147 18.06 13.41 1.48
CA GLU A 147 16.82 14.19 1.51
C GLU A 147 15.70 13.45 2.24
N SER A 148 15.60 12.12 2.03
CA SER A 148 14.61 11.29 2.72
C SER A 148 14.85 11.29 4.23
N THR A 149 16.11 11.12 4.67
CA THR A 149 16.50 11.20 6.08
C THR A 149 16.14 12.54 6.70
N GLU A 150 16.42 13.65 6.02
CA GLU A 150 16.07 14.99 6.52
C GLU A 150 14.55 15.21 6.59
N GLN A 151 13.80 14.71 5.62
CA GLN A 151 12.34 14.73 5.70
C GLN A 151 11.84 13.89 6.87
N LEU A 152 12.36 12.66 7.06
CA LEU A 152 12.00 11.78 8.16
C LEU A 152 12.28 12.42 9.52
N LYS A 153 13.46 13.04 9.71
CA LYS A 153 13.79 13.77 10.93
C LYS A 153 12.77 14.86 11.26
N LYS A 154 12.34 15.63 10.25
CA LYS A 154 11.31 16.64 10.44
C LYS A 154 9.96 16.02 10.85
N PHE A 155 9.58 14.89 10.28
CA PHE A 155 8.36 14.19 10.66
C PHE A 155 8.40 13.61 12.09
N ILE A 156 9.56 13.15 12.54
CA ILE A 156 9.73 12.64 13.91
C ILE A 156 9.60 13.77 14.93
N GLN A 157 9.94 15.00 14.55
CA GLN A 157 9.90 16.15 15.44
C GLN A 157 8.51 16.82 15.50
N PHE A 158 7.63 16.50 14.59
CA PHE A 158 6.27 17.03 14.52
C PHE A 158 5.30 16.23 15.38
#